data_e0bad494145b3e2824a62d041495320f
#
_entry.id   e0bad494145b3e2824a62d041495320f
#
_cell.length_a   1.000
_cell.length_b   1.000
_cell.length_c   1.000
_cell.angle_alpha   90.00
_cell.angle_beta   90.00
_cell.angle_gamma   90.00
#
_symmetry.space_group_name_H-M   'P 1'
#
loop_
_entity.id
_entity.type
_entity.pdbx_description
1 polymer ?
#
loop_
_entity_poly.entity_id
_entity_poly.type
_entity_poly.pdbx_seq_one_letter_code
_entity_poly.pdbx_strand_id
1 'polypeptide(L)'
;MEAMGLILEGGALRGQYTAGVLDAFLEAGVEFPYVIGVSAGASIACSYVSKQHGRNRVIVDTYRHDRRYLSLTNWLTTGSLFGMDFIYGDIPHRLIPFDFATFEASPTRFVTVCTDVETGRPVYYDKEGEDHLTILKASASMPFLSPIVEYGGRLLLDGALTDSLPWARALEEGFRRNVVVLTRPAGYRKRAPQSWPAKLVYGRYPQLVEAINTRWSQYNTSLAAIEEAEAAGHALVIRPSVDLKIGRTESSLAKLGQLYDLGRRDGAEGLKDPRFCR
;
A
#
# COMPACT_ATOMS: atom_id res chain seq x y z
N MET A 1 -7.86 -19.73 18.35
CA MET A 1 -7.78 -18.26 18.20
C MET A 1 -8.42 -17.89 16.88
N GLU A 2 -9.22 -16.83 16.84
CA GLU A 2 -9.80 -16.32 15.60
C GLU A 2 -8.66 -15.78 14.73
N ALA A 3 -8.64 -16.15 13.43
CA ALA A 3 -7.58 -15.76 12.51
C ALA A 3 -7.58 -14.24 12.34
N MET A 4 -6.39 -13.63 12.44
CA MET A 4 -6.22 -12.18 12.33
C MET A 4 -5.75 -11.80 10.91
N GLY A 5 -6.38 -10.79 10.31
CA GLY A 5 -5.94 -10.24 9.02
C GLY A 5 -4.95 -9.09 9.20
N LEU A 6 -4.21 -8.77 8.14
CA LEU A 6 -3.30 -7.63 8.06
C LEU A 6 -3.73 -6.70 6.93
N ILE A 7 -3.99 -5.43 7.27
CA ILE A 7 -4.44 -4.39 6.34
C ILE A 7 -3.37 -3.31 6.21
N LEU A 8 -2.93 -3.01 4.99
CA LEU A 8 -1.81 -2.12 4.73
C LEU A 8 -2.21 -0.92 3.87
N GLU A 9 -2.14 0.27 4.46
CA GLU A 9 -2.39 1.53 3.76
C GLU A 9 -1.32 1.80 2.69
N GLY A 10 -1.72 2.38 1.56
CA GLY A 10 -0.83 2.93 0.56
C GLY A 10 -0.23 4.29 0.99
N GLY A 11 0.87 4.69 0.34
CA GLY A 11 1.47 5.98 0.69
C GLY A 11 2.72 6.36 -0.10
N ALA A 12 3.04 5.68 -1.19
CA ALA A 12 4.29 5.83 -1.92
C ALA A 12 5.50 5.74 -0.95
N LEU A 13 6.44 6.71 -0.93
CA LEU A 13 7.62 6.61 -0.06
C LEU A 13 7.31 6.68 1.46
N ARG A 14 6.09 7.09 1.88
CA ARG A 14 5.69 6.91 3.29
C ARG A 14 5.56 5.43 3.69
N GLY A 15 5.44 4.53 2.72
CA GLY A 15 5.48 3.09 2.93
C GLY A 15 6.77 2.59 3.60
N GLN A 16 7.85 3.39 3.66
CA GLN A 16 9.03 3.01 4.44
C GLN A 16 8.70 2.77 5.92
N TYR A 17 7.67 3.43 6.45
CA TYR A 17 7.11 3.10 7.75
C TYR A 17 6.55 1.67 7.79
N THR A 18 5.70 1.35 6.82
CA THR A 18 5.12 0.00 6.69
C THR A 18 6.20 -1.07 6.50
N ALA A 19 7.25 -0.76 5.72
CA ALA A 19 8.38 -1.68 5.55
C ALA A 19 9.07 -1.99 6.89
N GLY A 20 9.29 -0.97 7.72
CA GLY A 20 9.85 -1.14 9.06
C GLY A 20 8.96 -1.98 9.97
N VAL A 21 7.64 -1.74 9.98
CA VAL A 21 6.68 -2.54 10.76
C VAL A 21 6.71 -4.01 10.33
N LEU A 22 6.67 -4.28 9.03
CA LEU A 22 6.65 -5.65 8.51
C LEU A 22 7.98 -6.38 8.75
N ASP A 23 9.11 -5.68 8.70
CA ASP A 23 10.39 -6.28 9.06
C ASP A 23 10.47 -6.63 10.55
N ALA A 24 9.89 -5.83 11.44
CA ALA A 24 9.76 -6.20 12.86
C ALA A 24 8.87 -7.44 13.06
N PHE A 25 7.82 -7.61 12.25
CA PHE A 25 6.98 -8.80 12.27
C PHE A 25 7.74 -10.05 11.78
N LEU A 26 8.54 -9.91 10.71
CA LEU A 26 9.39 -11.00 10.22
C LEU A 26 10.41 -11.44 11.27
N GLU A 27 11.07 -10.49 11.95
CA GLU A 27 12.03 -10.76 13.02
C GLU A 27 11.39 -11.52 14.20
N ALA A 28 10.13 -11.23 14.48
CA ALA A 28 9.36 -11.90 15.53
C ALA A 28 8.72 -13.22 15.06
N GLY A 29 8.88 -13.61 13.79
CA GLY A 29 8.28 -14.81 13.22
C GLY A 29 6.75 -14.76 13.11
N VAL A 30 6.18 -13.55 13.01
CA VAL A 30 4.72 -13.35 12.91
C VAL A 30 4.28 -13.49 11.46
N GLU A 31 3.27 -14.32 11.23
CA GLU A 31 2.64 -14.53 9.92
C GLU A 31 1.12 -14.32 10.04
N PHE A 32 0.53 -13.76 8.99
CA PHE A 32 -0.92 -13.57 8.89
C PHE A 32 -1.48 -14.48 7.79
N PRO A 33 -2.63 -15.14 8.04
CA PRO A 33 -3.28 -15.96 7.03
C PRO A 33 -3.89 -15.13 5.89
N TYR A 34 -4.13 -13.83 6.13
CA TYR A 34 -4.69 -12.90 5.19
C TYR A 34 -3.96 -11.56 5.25
N VAL A 35 -3.52 -11.09 4.10
CA VAL A 35 -2.88 -9.79 3.94
C VAL A 35 -3.54 -9.06 2.79
N ILE A 36 -4.06 -7.85 3.03
CA ILE A 36 -4.60 -6.99 1.99
C ILE A 36 -3.87 -5.66 1.97
N GLY A 37 -3.38 -5.29 0.79
CA GLY A 37 -2.58 -4.09 0.62
C GLY A 37 -3.05 -3.20 -0.52
N VAL A 38 -2.74 -1.91 -0.40
CA VAL A 38 -3.08 -0.88 -1.37
C VAL A 38 -1.82 -0.15 -1.81
N SER A 39 -1.57 -0.03 -3.13
CA SER A 39 -0.45 0.78 -3.64
C SER A 39 0.89 0.34 -3.03
N ALA A 40 1.65 1.27 -2.43
CA ALA A 40 2.89 0.95 -1.73
C ALA A 40 2.71 -0.11 -0.62
N GLY A 41 1.56 -0.15 0.05
CA GLY A 41 1.26 -1.17 1.07
C GLY A 41 1.26 -2.57 0.45
N ALA A 42 0.64 -2.77 -0.71
CA ALA A 42 0.67 -4.04 -1.43
C ALA A 42 2.10 -4.40 -1.91
N SER A 43 2.81 -3.44 -2.52
CA SER A 43 4.17 -3.68 -3.02
C SER A 43 5.16 -4.08 -1.91
N ILE A 44 5.03 -3.46 -0.73
CA ILE A 44 5.86 -3.74 0.44
C ILE A 44 5.51 -5.10 1.05
N ALA A 45 4.21 -5.43 1.10
CA ALA A 45 3.74 -6.70 1.62
C ALA A 45 4.27 -7.93 0.87
N CYS A 46 4.56 -7.80 -0.43
CA CYS A 46 5.16 -8.90 -1.19
C CYS A 46 6.47 -9.38 -0.57
N SER A 47 7.35 -8.45 -0.14
CA SER A 47 8.60 -8.81 0.54
C SER A 47 8.37 -9.47 1.90
N TYR A 48 7.30 -9.09 2.61
CA TYR A 48 6.90 -9.74 3.85
C TYR A 48 6.39 -11.17 3.60
N VAL A 49 5.49 -11.35 2.63
CA VAL A 49 4.92 -12.67 2.28
C VAL A 49 6.01 -13.61 1.73
N SER A 50 6.99 -13.08 0.99
CA SER A 50 8.17 -13.84 0.52
C SER A 50 9.29 -13.94 1.55
N LYS A 51 9.10 -13.48 2.79
CA LYS A 51 10.07 -13.53 3.90
C LYS A 51 11.41 -12.82 3.61
N GLN A 52 11.40 -11.84 2.71
CA GLN A 52 12.60 -11.08 2.31
C GLN A 52 12.79 -9.85 3.22
N HIS A 53 13.32 -10.08 4.41
CA HIS A 53 13.65 -9.04 5.40
C HIS A 53 14.57 -7.96 4.81
N GLY A 54 14.27 -6.69 5.08
CA GLY A 54 15.07 -5.55 4.67
C GLY A 54 15.01 -5.18 3.19
N ARG A 55 14.42 -6.02 2.33
CA ARG A 55 14.41 -5.82 0.87
C ARG A 55 13.86 -4.45 0.47
N ASN A 56 12.75 -4.02 1.06
CA ASN A 56 12.12 -2.74 0.74
C ASN A 56 13.00 -1.53 1.12
N ARG A 57 13.76 -1.66 2.22
CA ARG A 57 14.74 -0.67 2.64
C ARG A 57 15.89 -0.58 1.65
N VAL A 58 16.47 -1.71 1.27
CA VAL A 58 17.58 -1.78 0.29
C VAL A 58 17.18 -1.17 -1.04
N ILE A 59 15.96 -1.44 -1.54
CA ILE A 59 15.46 -0.84 -2.79
C ILE A 59 15.48 0.69 -2.70
N VAL A 60 14.95 1.26 -1.63
CA VAL A 60 14.88 2.73 -1.49
C VAL A 60 16.25 3.34 -1.27
N ASP A 61 17.09 2.76 -0.42
CA ASP A 61 18.44 3.27 -0.15
C ASP A 61 19.30 3.27 -1.42
N THR A 62 19.13 2.25 -2.28
CA THR A 62 19.91 2.10 -3.52
C THR A 62 19.37 3.00 -4.64
N TYR A 63 18.05 3.06 -4.84
CA TYR A 63 17.48 3.61 -6.06
C TYR A 63 16.69 4.91 -5.88
N ARG A 64 16.52 5.42 -4.66
CA ARG A 64 15.74 6.65 -4.47
C ARG A 64 16.23 7.83 -5.31
N HIS A 65 17.54 7.94 -5.53
CA HIS A 65 18.16 9.00 -6.34
C HIS A 65 18.44 8.57 -7.79
N ASP A 66 18.14 7.34 -8.17
CA ASP A 66 18.23 6.89 -9.55
C ASP A 66 17.07 7.51 -10.35
N ARG A 67 17.40 8.15 -11.47
CA ARG A 67 16.39 8.78 -12.34
C ARG A 67 15.36 7.79 -12.87
N ARG A 68 15.75 6.51 -13.03
CA ARG A 68 14.83 5.43 -13.45
C ARG A 68 13.80 5.11 -12.40
N TYR A 69 14.10 5.33 -11.11
CA TYR A 69 13.17 5.06 -10.01
C TYR A 69 12.11 6.15 -9.86
N LEU A 70 12.53 7.43 -9.81
CA LEU A 70 11.62 8.57 -9.66
C LEU A 70 12.26 9.84 -10.25
N SER A 71 11.64 10.39 -11.30
CA SER A 71 12.12 11.62 -11.91
C SER A 71 11.04 12.32 -12.75
N LEU A 72 11.20 13.64 -12.95
CA LEU A 72 10.40 14.39 -13.93
C LEU A 72 10.66 13.91 -15.36
N THR A 73 11.87 13.40 -15.65
CA THR A 73 12.17 12.81 -16.96
C THR A 73 11.27 11.61 -17.23
N ASN A 74 11.07 10.71 -16.26
CA ASN A 74 10.12 9.60 -16.41
C ASN A 74 8.72 10.12 -16.74
N TRP A 75 8.26 11.15 -16.03
CA TRP A 75 6.93 11.70 -16.26
C TRP A 75 6.77 12.27 -17.68
N LEU A 76 7.79 12.96 -18.20
CA LEU A 76 7.77 13.51 -19.55
C LEU A 76 7.86 12.44 -20.65
N THR A 77 8.57 11.33 -20.40
CA THR A 77 8.81 10.30 -21.43
C THR A 77 7.81 9.14 -21.39
N THR A 78 7.30 8.80 -20.21
CA THR A 78 6.42 7.64 -19.99
C THR A 78 5.04 7.99 -19.42
N GLY A 79 4.82 9.26 -19.06
CA GLY A 79 3.62 9.70 -18.37
C GLY A 79 3.58 9.29 -16.88
N SER A 80 4.64 8.67 -16.37
CA SER A 80 4.73 8.23 -14.99
C SER A 80 5.89 8.88 -14.25
N LEU A 81 5.62 9.49 -13.09
CA LEU A 81 6.64 10.07 -12.23
C LEU A 81 7.56 8.98 -11.63
N PHE A 82 6.99 7.86 -11.23
CA PHE A 82 7.72 6.66 -10.83
C PHE A 82 8.02 5.81 -12.07
N GLY A 83 9.24 5.29 -12.18
CA GLY A 83 9.62 4.39 -13.28
C GLY A 83 9.01 3.01 -13.09
N MET A 84 7.76 2.86 -13.50
CA MET A 84 6.96 1.66 -13.20
C MET A 84 7.59 0.39 -13.78
N ASP A 85 8.14 0.44 -15.00
CA ASP A 85 8.80 -0.71 -15.62
C ASP A 85 10.16 -1.02 -14.94
N PHE A 86 10.84 -0.01 -14.42
CA PHE A 86 12.04 -0.20 -13.61
C PHE A 86 11.71 -0.83 -12.26
N ILE A 87 10.66 -0.34 -11.57
CA ILE A 87 10.27 -0.78 -10.22
C ILE A 87 9.69 -2.20 -10.24
N TYR A 88 8.81 -2.50 -11.20
CA TYR A 88 8.10 -3.79 -11.29
C TYR A 88 8.69 -4.74 -12.33
N GLY A 89 9.70 -4.32 -13.08
CA GLY A 89 10.44 -5.12 -14.05
C GLY A 89 11.90 -5.35 -13.65
N ASP A 90 12.76 -4.33 -13.84
CA ASP A 90 14.21 -4.49 -13.65
C ASP A 90 14.59 -4.83 -12.21
N ILE A 91 14.01 -4.17 -11.21
CA ILE A 91 14.35 -4.38 -9.80
C ILE A 91 14.06 -5.83 -9.38
N PRO A 92 12.83 -6.37 -9.49
CA PRO A 92 12.52 -7.71 -9.00
C PRO A 92 13.15 -8.85 -9.79
N HIS A 93 13.44 -8.65 -11.08
CA HIS A 93 13.99 -9.73 -11.89
C HIS A 93 15.52 -9.76 -11.94
N ARG A 94 16.21 -8.60 -11.76
CA ARG A 94 17.64 -8.51 -12.03
C ARG A 94 18.46 -7.81 -10.96
N LEU A 95 17.95 -6.71 -10.39
CA LEU A 95 18.77 -5.81 -9.58
C LEU A 95 18.73 -6.15 -8.08
N ILE A 96 17.55 -6.37 -7.55
CA ILE A 96 17.29 -6.88 -6.20
C ILE A 96 16.24 -7.98 -6.36
N PRO A 97 16.66 -9.23 -6.65
CA PRO A 97 15.76 -10.30 -7.02
C PRO A 97 14.65 -10.51 -6.00
N PHE A 98 13.44 -10.72 -6.52
CA PHE A 98 12.27 -11.08 -5.73
C PHE A 98 12.18 -12.61 -5.65
N ASP A 99 11.89 -13.13 -4.49
CA ASP A 99 11.70 -14.57 -4.29
C ASP A 99 10.26 -14.97 -4.64
N PHE A 100 10.03 -15.16 -5.94
CA PHE A 100 8.73 -15.58 -6.47
C PHE A 100 8.32 -16.94 -5.92
N ALA A 101 9.28 -17.87 -5.76
CA ALA A 101 8.97 -19.23 -5.31
C ALA A 101 8.44 -19.23 -3.87
N THR A 102 9.08 -18.50 -2.95
CA THR A 102 8.60 -18.37 -1.57
C THR A 102 7.27 -17.61 -1.51
N PHE A 103 7.09 -16.56 -2.34
CA PHE A 103 5.84 -15.81 -2.41
C PHE A 103 4.67 -16.68 -2.86
N GLU A 104 4.84 -17.45 -3.93
CA GLU A 104 3.81 -18.33 -4.48
C GLU A 104 3.48 -19.49 -3.52
N ALA A 105 4.51 -20.09 -2.92
CA ALA A 105 4.35 -21.19 -1.96
C ALA A 105 3.76 -20.77 -0.59
N SER A 106 3.74 -19.48 -0.29
CA SER A 106 3.22 -18.99 1.00
C SER A 106 1.73 -19.32 1.15
N PRO A 107 1.30 -19.86 2.33
CA PRO A 107 -0.11 -20.14 2.60
C PRO A 107 -0.92 -18.85 2.83
N THR A 108 -0.27 -17.71 2.95
CA THR A 108 -0.93 -16.40 3.13
C THR A 108 -1.77 -16.07 1.90
N ARG A 109 -3.08 -15.88 2.10
CA ARG A 109 -3.92 -15.26 1.07
C ARG A 109 -3.55 -13.78 0.98
N PHE A 110 -2.98 -13.39 -0.13
CA PHE A 110 -2.55 -12.02 -0.37
C PHE A 110 -3.44 -11.33 -1.41
N VAL A 111 -4.00 -10.19 -1.04
CA VAL A 111 -4.96 -9.43 -1.87
C VAL A 111 -4.40 -8.05 -2.19
N THR A 112 -4.41 -7.70 -3.46
CA THR A 112 -4.03 -6.36 -3.95
C THR A 112 -5.27 -5.59 -4.40
N VAL A 113 -5.42 -4.35 -3.92
CA VAL A 113 -6.53 -3.47 -4.28
C VAL A 113 -6.16 -2.59 -5.47
N CYS A 114 -6.99 -2.60 -6.50
CA CYS A 114 -6.94 -1.67 -7.63
C CYS A 114 -8.26 -0.90 -7.76
N THR A 115 -8.28 0.15 -8.57
CA THR A 115 -9.49 0.86 -8.97
C THR A 115 -9.78 0.58 -10.44
N ASP A 116 -10.96 0.08 -10.74
CA ASP A 116 -11.48 -0.02 -12.10
C ASP A 116 -11.88 1.38 -12.60
N VAL A 117 -11.29 1.80 -13.71
CA VAL A 117 -11.43 3.15 -14.27
C VAL A 117 -12.83 3.39 -14.82
N GLU A 118 -13.44 2.36 -15.41
CA GLU A 118 -14.73 2.49 -16.08
C GLU A 118 -15.88 2.56 -15.06
N THR A 119 -15.79 1.73 -14.02
CA THR A 119 -16.84 1.62 -13.00
C THR A 119 -16.62 2.55 -11.81
N GLY A 120 -15.39 3.07 -11.62
CA GLY A 120 -15.02 3.85 -10.44
C GLY A 120 -15.13 3.06 -9.14
N ARG A 121 -15.01 1.73 -9.19
CA ARG A 121 -15.15 0.82 -8.04
C ARG A 121 -13.83 0.10 -7.73
N PRO A 122 -13.63 -0.36 -6.48
CA PRO A 122 -12.49 -1.18 -6.13
C PRO A 122 -12.60 -2.56 -6.79
N VAL A 123 -11.43 -3.08 -7.20
CA VAL A 123 -11.26 -4.47 -7.65
C VAL A 123 -10.16 -5.09 -6.81
N TYR A 124 -10.38 -6.31 -6.38
CA TYR A 124 -9.50 -7.05 -5.50
C TYR A 124 -8.93 -8.24 -6.24
N TYR A 125 -7.61 -8.34 -6.30
CA TYR A 125 -6.88 -9.42 -6.94
C TYR A 125 -6.16 -10.26 -5.90
N ASP A 126 -6.48 -11.55 -5.87
CA ASP A 126 -5.71 -12.54 -5.10
C ASP A 126 -4.37 -12.82 -5.78
N LYS A 127 -3.37 -13.34 -5.05
CA LYS A 127 -2.07 -13.68 -5.65
C LYS A 127 -2.14 -14.86 -6.62
N GLU A 128 -3.12 -15.73 -6.47
CA GLU A 128 -3.22 -16.98 -7.24
C GLU A 128 -3.74 -16.74 -8.65
N GLY A 129 -3.03 -17.27 -9.64
CA GLY A 129 -3.43 -17.23 -11.04
C GLY A 129 -3.27 -15.88 -11.75
N GLU A 130 -2.60 -14.90 -11.12
CA GLU A 130 -2.51 -13.54 -11.61
C GLU A 130 -1.07 -13.12 -11.96
N ASP A 131 -0.90 -12.24 -12.95
CA ASP A 131 0.36 -11.52 -13.14
C ASP A 131 0.51 -10.45 -12.06
N HIS A 132 1.11 -10.86 -10.96
CA HIS A 132 1.15 -10.10 -9.73
C HIS A 132 1.92 -8.78 -9.87
N LEU A 133 3.01 -8.77 -10.64
CA LEU A 133 3.79 -7.54 -10.86
C LEU A 133 2.99 -6.50 -11.65
N THR A 134 2.21 -6.91 -12.64
CA THR A 134 1.32 -6.01 -13.38
C THR A 134 0.19 -5.48 -12.50
N ILE A 135 -0.38 -6.32 -11.62
CA ILE A 135 -1.40 -5.88 -10.66
C ILE A 135 -0.83 -4.90 -9.63
N LEU A 136 0.38 -5.15 -9.10
CA LEU A 136 1.06 -4.21 -8.19
C LEU A 136 1.36 -2.88 -8.88
N LYS A 137 1.81 -2.92 -10.15
CA LYS A 137 1.99 -1.74 -10.98
C LYS A 137 0.69 -0.95 -11.12
N ALA A 138 -0.44 -1.62 -11.38
CA ALA A 138 -1.76 -1.00 -11.46
C ALA A 138 -2.17 -0.38 -10.11
N SER A 139 -2.03 -1.14 -9.02
CA SER A 139 -2.33 -0.68 -7.66
C SER A 139 -1.53 0.56 -7.23
N ALA A 140 -0.33 0.73 -7.78
CA ALA A 140 0.54 1.89 -7.51
C ALA A 140 0.44 3.01 -8.57
N SER A 141 -0.39 2.84 -9.61
CA SER A 141 -0.56 3.83 -10.68
C SER A 141 -1.46 4.98 -10.22
N MET A 142 -0.83 6.01 -9.66
CA MET A 142 -1.53 7.20 -9.13
C MET A 142 -2.11 8.05 -10.27
N PRO A 143 -3.37 8.55 -10.13
CA PRO A 143 -3.95 9.45 -11.12
C PRO A 143 -3.08 10.71 -11.30
N PHE A 144 -3.01 11.22 -12.52
CA PHE A 144 -2.18 12.34 -12.99
C PHE A 144 -0.66 12.09 -12.99
N LEU A 145 -0.19 11.07 -12.28
CA LEU A 145 1.25 10.79 -12.09
C LEU A 145 1.69 9.47 -12.68
N SER A 146 0.76 8.67 -13.20
CA SER A 146 1.02 7.40 -13.87
C SER A 146 -0.06 7.10 -14.90
N PRO A 147 0.26 6.35 -15.96
CA PRO A 147 -0.73 5.91 -16.94
C PRO A 147 -1.69 4.88 -16.33
N ILE A 148 -2.84 4.75 -16.99
CA ILE A 148 -3.78 3.66 -16.74
C ILE A 148 -3.11 2.35 -17.18
N VAL A 149 -3.27 1.30 -16.37
CA VAL A 149 -2.76 -0.05 -16.65
C VAL A 149 -3.92 -0.92 -17.13
N GLU A 150 -3.73 -1.59 -18.26
CA GLU A 150 -4.68 -2.56 -18.76
C GLU A 150 -4.30 -3.95 -18.23
N TYR A 151 -5.28 -4.66 -17.63
CA TYR A 151 -5.11 -6.02 -17.16
C TYR A 151 -6.44 -6.77 -17.16
N GLY A 152 -6.47 -7.98 -17.71
CA GLY A 152 -7.67 -8.83 -17.75
C GLY A 152 -8.88 -8.16 -18.41
N GLY A 153 -8.66 -7.32 -19.43
CA GLY A 153 -9.70 -6.55 -20.11
C GLY A 153 -10.26 -5.37 -19.31
N ARG A 154 -9.62 -5.00 -18.18
CA ARG A 154 -9.98 -3.84 -17.35
C ARG A 154 -8.92 -2.75 -17.45
N LEU A 155 -9.37 -1.52 -17.30
CA LEU A 155 -8.52 -0.35 -17.15
C LEU A 155 -8.38 -0.04 -15.66
N LEU A 156 -7.15 -0.09 -15.13
CA LEU A 156 -6.87 -0.03 -13.70
C LEU A 156 -6.00 1.17 -13.32
N LEU A 157 -6.26 1.70 -12.13
CA LEU A 157 -5.46 2.71 -11.42
C LEU A 157 -5.30 2.34 -9.94
N ASP A 158 -4.57 3.20 -9.20
CA ASP A 158 -4.25 3.05 -7.77
C ASP A 158 -5.52 2.74 -6.94
N GLY A 159 -5.49 1.63 -6.21
CA GLY A 159 -6.59 1.17 -5.36
C GLY A 159 -7.00 2.18 -4.29
N ALA A 160 -6.07 3.06 -3.88
CA ALA A 160 -6.38 4.10 -2.91
C ALA A 160 -7.34 5.19 -3.42
N LEU A 161 -7.81 5.13 -4.67
CA LEU A 161 -8.87 6.01 -5.17
C LEU A 161 -10.24 5.60 -4.62
N THR A 162 -10.48 4.30 -4.53
CA THR A 162 -11.79 3.73 -4.19
C THR A 162 -11.80 3.00 -2.85
N ASP A 163 -10.68 2.38 -2.45
CA ASP A 163 -10.55 1.73 -1.15
C ASP A 163 -9.12 1.88 -0.61
N SER A 164 -8.87 3.02 0.05
CA SER A 164 -7.55 3.31 0.63
C SER A 164 -7.22 2.49 1.88
N LEU A 165 -8.25 2.03 2.59
CA LEU A 165 -8.18 1.30 3.86
C LEU A 165 -9.21 0.16 3.79
N PRO A 166 -8.87 -1.00 3.21
CA PRO A 166 -9.82 -2.08 2.87
C PRO A 166 -10.30 -2.86 4.10
N TRP A 167 -10.78 -2.12 5.10
CA TRP A 167 -11.33 -2.65 6.34
C TRP A 167 -12.62 -3.44 6.12
N ALA A 168 -13.57 -2.84 5.37
CA ALA A 168 -14.83 -3.49 5.07
C ALA A 168 -14.61 -4.79 4.31
N ARG A 169 -13.67 -4.79 3.34
CA ARG A 169 -13.32 -5.98 2.57
C ARG A 169 -12.76 -7.09 3.46
N ALA A 170 -11.87 -6.78 4.40
CA ALA A 170 -11.34 -7.78 5.32
C ALA A 170 -12.45 -8.41 6.21
N LEU A 171 -13.42 -7.61 6.65
CA LEU A 171 -14.58 -8.11 7.39
C LEU A 171 -15.47 -9.02 6.53
N GLU A 172 -15.72 -8.66 5.26
CA GLU A 172 -16.48 -9.48 4.30
C GLU A 172 -15.81 -10.84 4.05
N GLU A 173 -14.47 -10.87 4.05
CA GLU A 173 -13.66 -12.09 3.92
C GLU A 173 -13.60 -12.92 5.22
N GLY A 174 -14.29 -12.49 6.27
CA GLY A 174 -14.40 -13.21 7.55
C GLY A 174 -13.35 -12.85 8.60
N PHE A 175 -12.43 -11.92 8.31
CA PHE A 175 -11.40 -11.48 9.26
C PHE A 175 -11.95 -10.39 10.18
N ARG A 176 -12.59 -10.80 11.28
CA ARG A 176 -13.22 -9.88 12.25
C ARG A 176 -12.20 -9.14 13.13
N ARG A 177 -11.00 -9.70 13.26
CA ARG A 177 -9.87 -9.10 13.97
C ARG A 177 -8.76 -8.81 12.99
N ASN A 178 -8.24 -7.58 13.02
CA ASN A 178 -7.23 -7.16 12.06
C ASN A 178 -6.15 -6.30 12.71
N VAL A 179 -4.92 -6.46 12.23
CA VAL A 179 -3.85 -5.47 12.38
C VAL A 179 -3.93 -4.51 11.21
N VAL A 180 -3.97 -3.22 11.48
CA VAL A 180 -4.03 -2.17 10.46
C VAL A 180 -2.78 -1.32 10.55
N VAL A 181 -1.98 -1.27 9.48
CA VAL A 181 -0.79 -0.42 9.41
C VAL A 181 -1.11 0.82 8.59
N LEU A 182 -1.08 1.99 9.26
CA LEU A 182 -1.32 3.29 8.65
C LEU A 182 -0.01 4.02 8.40
N THR A 183 0.04 4.84 7.36
CA THR A 183 1.21 5.67 6.99
C THR A 183 1.10 7.11 7.49
N ARG A 184 0.06 7.41 8.27
CA ARG A 184 -0.23 8.72 8.84
C ARG A 184 -0.38 8.64 10.36
N PRO A 185 0.07 9.66 11.10
CA PRO A 185 -0.09 9.69 12.55
C PRO A 185 -1.55 9.84 12.96
N ALA A 186 -1.81 9.63 14.24
CA ALA A 186 -3.13 9.83 14.84
C ALA A 186 -3.68 11.25 14.55
N GLY A 187 -5.01 11.33 14.42
CA GLY A 187 -5.71 12.60 14.16
C GLY A 187 -5.65 13.08 12.70
N TYR A 188 -4.94 12.38 11.81
CA TYR A 188 -4.95 12.75 10.39
C TYR A 188 -6.34 12.54 9.77
N ARG A 189 -6.75 13.51 8.93
CA ARG A 189 -7.93 13.38 8.06
C ARG A 189 -7.61 13.92 6.67
N LYS A 190 -8.09 13.25 5.64
CA LYS A 190 -8.01 13.77 4.27
C LYS A 190 -8.95 14.94 4.09
N ARG A 191 -8.54 15.89 3.26
CA ARG A 191 -9.37 17.04 2.85
C ARG A 191 -9.89 16.85 1.43
N ALA A 192 -11.03 17.47 1.13
CA ALA A 192 -11.58 17.50 -0.21
C ALA A 192 -10.57 18.08 -1.20
N PRO A 193 -10.35 17.43 -2.37
CA PRO A 193 -9.52 17.98 -3.43
C PRO A 193 -10.27 19.07 -4.20
N GLN A 194 -9.54 19.79 -5.06
CA GLN A 194 -10.15 20.54 -6.13
C GLN A 194 -10.66 19.57 -7.22
N SER A 195 -11.91 19.71 -7.66
CA SER A 195 -12.55 18.73 -8.55
C SER A 195 -12.23 18.91 -10.04
N TRP A 196 -11.90 20.13 -10.48
CA TRP A 196 -11.73 20.45 -11.89
C TRP A 196 -10.61 19.70 -12.63
N PRO A 197 -9.43 19.38 -12.00
CA PRO A 197 -8.39 18.65 -12.71
C PRO A 197 -8.82 17.24 -13.12
N ALA A 198 -9.58 16.54 -12.26
CA ALA A 198 -10.08 15.20 -12.54
C ALA A 198 -11.03 15.21 -13.75
N LYS A 199 -11.94 16.19 -13.82
CA LYS A 199 -12.88 16.34 -14.94
C LYS A 199 -12.15 16.66 -16.25
N LEU A 200 -11.10 17.46 -16.20
CA LEU A 200 -10.31 17.80 -17.40
C LEU A 200 -9.57 16.59 -17.96
N VAL A 201 -8.93 15.79 -17.11
CA VAL A 201 -8.07 14.67 -17.54
C VAL A 201 -8.87 13.40 -17.79
N TYR A 202 -9.86 13.12 -16.93
CA TYR A 202 -10.60 11.85 -16.93
C TYR A 202 -12.09 12.01 -17.26
N GLY A 203 -12.49 13.11 -17.96
CA GLY A 203 -13.88 13.41 -18.25
C GLY A 203 -14.66 12.33 -19.01
N ARG A 204 -13.95 11.47 -19.77
CA ARG A 204 -14.54 10.30 -20.45
C ARG A 204 -14.91 9.14 -19.48
N TYR A 205 -14.44 9.21 -18.23
CA TYR A 205 -14.70 8.23 -17.17
C TYR A 205 -15.37 8.91 -15.97
N PRO A 206 -16.66 9.24 -16.04
CA PRO A 206 -17.35 10.02 -15.02
C PRO A 206 -17.35 9.36 -13.65
N GLN A 207 -17.41 8.01 -13.57
CA GLN A 207 -17.34 7.27 -12.32
C GLN A 207 -15.95 7.37 -11.65
N LEU A 208 -14.87 7.37 -12.45
CA LEU A 208 -13.52 7.63 -11.92
C LEU A 208 -13.40 9.07 -11.40
N VAL A 209 -13.95 10.05 -12.11
CA VAL A 209 -13.96 11.46 -11.66
C VAL A 209 -14.67 11.56 -10.31
N GLU A 210 -15.80 10.91 -10.14
CA GLU A 210 -16.51 10.86 -8.86
C GLU A 210 -15.67 10.18 -7.77
N ALA A 211 -15.07 9.03 -8.05
CA ALA A 211 -14.20 8.34 -7.11
C ALA A 211 -13.02 9.22 -6.64
N ILE A 212 -12.37 9.95 -7.56
CA ILE A 212 -11.30 10.90 -7.22
C ILE A 212 -11.80 11.99 -6.29
N ASN A 213 -12.99 12.55 -6.56
CA ASN A 213 -13.55 13.65 -5.80
C ASN A 213 -14.08 13.24 -4.42
N THR A 214 -14.55 11.99 -4.26
CA THR A 214 -15.12 11.47 -3.01
C THR A 214 -14.10 10.68 -2.17
N ARG A 215 -12.92 10.38 -2.70
CA ARG A 215 -11.85 9.62 -2.03
C ARG A 215 -11.57 10.09 -0.59
N TRP A 216 -11.58 11.39 -0.36
CA TRP A 216 -11.30 11.95 0.96
C TRP A 216 -12.35 11.56 2.00
N SER A 217 -13.61 11.57 1.61
CA SER A 217 -14.75 11.18 2.46
C SER A 217 -14.71 9.69 2.74
N GLN A 218 -14.54 8.85 1.71
CA GLN A 218 -14.43 7.39 1.85
C GLN A 218 -13.27 7.00 2.79
N TYR A 219 -12.10 7.62 2.60
CA TYR A 219 -10.95 7.41 3.49
C TYR A 219 -11.29 7.74 4.96
N ASN A 220 -11.90 8.90 5.20
CA ASN A 220 -12.22 9.33 6.56
C ASN A 220 -13.32 8.45 7.20
N THR A 221 -14.27 7.96 6.42
CA THR A 221 -15.28 6.99 6.88
C THR A 221 -14.63 5.65 7.25
N SER A 222 -13.78 5.09 6.40
CA SER A 222 -13.05 3.84 6.72
C SER A 222 -12.15 4.02 7.94
N LEU A 223 -11.46 5.17 8.06
CA LEU A 223 -10.60 5.46 9.21
C LEU A 223 -11.41 5.56 10.51
N ALA A 224 -12.59 6.19 10.48
CA ALA A 224 -13.46 6.27 11.65
C ALA A 224 -13.93 4.87 12.09
N ALA A 225 -14.34 4.01 11.15
CA ALA A 225 -14.71 2.64 11.45
C ALA A 225 -13.54 1.81 12.06
N ILE A 226 -12.31 2.03 11.57
CA ILE A 226 -11.11 1.41 12.14
C ILE A 226 -10.84 1.92 13.57
N GLU A 227 -10.99 3.23 13.82
CA GLU A 227 -10.81 3.83 15.15
C GLU A 227 -11.87 3.31 16.16
N GLU A 228 -13.11 3.13 15.72
CA GLU A 228 -14.17 2.50 16.52
C GLU A 228 -13.83 1.03 16.83
N ALA A 229 -13.36 0.28 15.85
CA ALA A 229 -12.93 -1.11 16.03
C ALA A 229 -11.69 -1.21 16.94
N GLU A 230 -10.76 -0.25 16.88
CA GLU A 230 -9.60 -0.16 17.77
C GLU A 230 -10.07 0.04 19.22
N ALA A 231 -11.00 0.97 19.45
CA ALA A 231 -11.58 1.23 20.75
C ALA A 231 -12.36 0.01 21.32
N ALA A 232 -13.01 -0.74 20.44
CA ALA A 232 -13.73 -1.97 20.80
C ALA A 232 -12.82 -3.22 20.97
N GLY A 233 -11.50 -3.11 20.67
CA GLY A 233 -10.56 -4.21 20.77
C GLY A 233 -10.57 -5.20 19.60
N HIS A 234 -11.25 -4.85 18.49
CA HIS A 234 -11.32 -5.65 17.26
C HIS A 234 -10.21 -5.33 16.26
N ALA A 235 -9.55 -4.17 16.40
CA ALA A 235 -8.40 -3.77 15.60
C ALA A 235 -7.19 -3.44 16.48
N LEU A 236 -6.00 -3.83 16.01
CA LEU A 236 -4.73 -3.27 16.48
C LEU A 236 -4.22 -2.32 15.40
N VAL A 237 -4.19 -1.02 15.69
CA VAL A 237 -3.75 -0.01 14.74
C VAL A 237 -2.32 0.42 15.04
N ILE A 238 -1.42 0.15 14.08
CA ILE A 238 -0.02 0.59 14.13
C ILE A 238 0.12 1.78 13.18
N ARG A 239 0.47 2.93 13.73
CA ARG A 239 0.61 4.20 13.01
C ARG A 239 1.82 4.97 13.51
N PRO A 240 2.44 5.87 12.70
CA PRO A 240 3.58 6.63 13.14
C PRO A 240 3.33 7.33 14.49
N SER A 241 4.09 6.94 15.51
CA SER A 241 4.03 7.53 16.85
C SER A 241 4.53 8.99 16.86
N VAL A 242 5.32 9.36 15.84
CA VAL A 242 5.83 10.73 15.61
C VAL A 242 5.59 11.14 14.17
N ASP A 243 5.08 12.38 13.96
CA ASP A 243 4.91 12.93 12.61
C ASP A 243 6.23 13.52 12.07
N LEU A 244 6.95 12.74 11.27
CA LEU A 244 8.19 13.16 10.63
C LEU A 244 7.99 14.06 9.40
N LYS A 245 6.74 14.47 9.09
CA LYS A 245 6.38 15.34 7.95
C LYS A 245 6.87 14.85 6.59
N ILE A 246 6.83 13.54 6.36
CA ILE A 246 7.34 12.92 5.14
C ILE A 246 6.27 12.94 4.03
N GLY A 247 6.67 13.44 2.85
CA GLY A 247 5.87 13.46 1.64
C GLY A 247 5.88 12.12 0.87
N ARG A 248 5.00 12.02 -0.15
CA ARG A 248 4.95 10.84 -1.06
C ARG A 248 6.22 10.69 -1.90
N THR A 249 6.90 11.79 -2.19
CA THR A 249 8.08 11.87 -3.07
C THR A 249 9.32 12.34 -2.32
N GLU A 250 9.39 12.10 -1.01
CA GLU A 250 10.53 12.50 -0.17
C GLU A 250 11.86 12.10 -0.80
N SER A 251 12.82 13.03 -0.82
CA SER A 251 14.14 12.81 -1.41
C SER A 251 15.23 12.47 -0.39
N SER A 252 15.04 12.84 0.86
CA SER A 252 16.05 12.62 1.89
C SER A 252 16.09 11.16 2.33
N LEU A 253 17.16 10.44 1.99
CA LEU A 253 17.41 9.08 2.47
C LEU A 253 17.48 9.03 4.01
N ALA A 254 18.04 10.05 4.64
CA ALA A 254 18.09 10.12 6.11
C ALA A 254 16.69 10.14 6.73
N LYS A 255 15.76 10.95 6.18
CA LYS A 255 14.37 10.98 6.64
C LYS A 255 13.63 9.68 6.37
N LEU A 256 13.84 9.08 5.19
CA LEU A 256 13.24 7.79 4.84
C LEU A 256 13.77 6.69 5.76
N GLY A 257 15.06 6.74 6.13
CA GLY A 257 15.66 5.90 7.13
C GLY A 257 15.03 6.04 8.51
N GLN A 258 14.91 7.26 8.98
CA GLN A 258 14.25 7.54 10.27
C GLN A 258 12.80 7.03 10.28
N LEU A 259 12.09 7.14 9.15
CA LEU A 259 10.72 6.65 9.03
C LEU A 259 10.65 5.12 9.10
N TYR A 260 11.58 4.42 8.43
CA TYR A 260 11.69 2.98 8.52
C TYR A 260 12.02 2.52 9.96
N ASP A 261 13.01 3.16 10.61
CA ASP A 261 13.40 2.83 11.98
C ASP A 261 12.25 3.12 12.98
N LEU A 262 11.45 4.17 12.73
CA LEU A 262 10.23 4.44 13.48
C LEU A 262 9.23 3.29 13.30
N GLY A 263 9.02 2.83 12.07
CA GLY A 263 8.14 1.70 11.77
C GLY A 263 8.58 0.42 12.48
N ARG A 264 9.90 0.12 12.51
CA ARG A 264 10.42 -1.04 13.26
C ARG A 264 10.12 -0.95 14.76
N ARG A 265 10.33 0.22 15.36
CA ARG A 265 10.03 0.44 16.81
C ARG A 265 8.54 0.31 17.09
N ASP A 266 7.70 0.99 16.33
CA ASP A 266 6.24 0.99 16.52
C ASP A 266 5.67 -0.41 16.25
N GLY A 267 6.20 -1.15 15.26
CA GLY A 267 5.86 -2.54 14.98
C GLY A 267 6.21 -3.48 16.14
N ALA A 268 7.45 -3.38 16.64
CA ALA A 268 7.89 -4.18 17.79
C ALA A 268 7.10 -3.86 19.07
N GLU A 269 6.71 -2.60 19.27
CA GLU A 269 5.84 -2.21 20.39
C GLU A 269 4.43 -2.75 20.21
N GLY A 270 3.88 -2.71 18.99
CA GLY A 270 2.58 -3.30 18.67
C GLY A 270 2.49 -4.79 18.98
N LEU A 271 3.58 -5.54 18.80
CA LEU A 271 3.63 -6.97 19.15
C LEU A 271 3.46 -7.27 20.65
N LYS A 272 3.72 -6.28 21.51
CA LYS A 272 3.51 -6.41 22.96
C LYS A 272 2.05 -6.22 23.39
N ASP A 273 1.21 -5.75 22.47
CA ASP A 273 -0.22 -5.54 22.77
C ASP A 273 -0.91 -6.87 23.07
N PRO A 274 -1.60 -7.01 24.20
CA PRO A 274 -2.32 -8.25 24.55
C PRO A 274 -3.35 -8.69 23.51
N ARG A 275 -3.84 -7.76 22.68
CA ARG A 275 -4.76 -8.05 21.58
C ARG A 275 -4.09 -8.86 20.47
N PHE A 276 -2.76 -8.75 20.34
CA PHE A 276 -1.99 -9.51 19.36
C PHE A 276 -1.81 -10.98 19.79
N CYS A 277 -1.72 -11.21 21.09
CA CYS A 277 -1.45 -12.53 21.68
C CYS A 277 -2.73 -13.35 21.96
N ARG A 278 -3.91 -12.81 21.70
CA ARG A 278 -5.21 -13.45 21.91
C ARG A 278 -5.84 -13.82 20.56
#